data_95c384c86c1afaf0fbaacd632682ccf5
#
_entry.id   95c384c86c1afaf0fbaacd632682ccf5
#
_cell.length_a   1.000
_cell.length_b   1.000
_cell.length_c   1.000
_cell.angle_alpha   90.00
_cell.angle_beta   90.00
_cell.angle_gamma   90.00
#
_symmetry.space_group_name_H-M   'P 1'
#
loop_
_entity.id
_entity.type
_entity.pdbx_description
1 polymer ?
#
loop_
_entity_poly.entity_id
_entity_poly.type
_entity_poly.pdbx_seq_one_letter_code
_entity_poly.pdbx_strand_id
1 'polypeptide(L)'
;EARDEIAKLEERLARQQQRVYSGLTAWQRAQIARHPKRPHTLDLVNLLLEDWVELHGDRVFGDDKAIVGGLATFDGEPVVLIGHQKGRDTRENIARNFGMPHPEGYRKALRLMQLAAKFGKPIITFIDTPGAYPGIGAEERGQALIIARNLMEMSRIRVPIISVVIGEGGSGGALG
;
A
#
# COMPACT_ATOMS: atom_id res chain seq x y z
N GLU A 1 39.40 16.84 -13.27
CA GLU A 1 39.58 17.34 -11.87
C GLU A 1 38.24 17.49 -11.17
N ALA A 2 37.31 18.42 -11.62
CA ALA A 2 36.00 18.58 -10.98
C ALA A 2 35.11 17.31 -11.09
N ARG A 3 35.13 16.61 -12.23
CA ARG A 3 34.36 15.36 -12.41
C ARG A 3 34.85 14.23 -11.51
N ASP A 4 36.18 14.15 -11.30
CA ASP A 4 36.75 13.12 -10.43
C ASP A 4 36.45 13.39 -8.95
N GLU A 5 36.37 14.67 -8.58
CA GLU A 5 35.97 15.09 -7.23
C GLU A 5 34.48 14.80 -6.96
N ILE A 6 33.59 15.08 -7.92
CA ILE A 6 32.18 14.74 -7.85
C ILE A 6 32.00 13.21 -7.69
N ALA A 7 32.67 12.39 -8.52
CA ALA A 7 32.56 10.94 -8.43
C ALA A 7 33.03 10.40 -7.07
N LYS A 8 34.10 10.95 -6.49
CA LYS A 8 34.57 10.59 -5.13
C LYS A 8 33.56 10.95 -4.04
N LEU A 9 32.89 12.10 -4.18
CA LEU A 9 31.86 12.54 -3.22
C LEU A 9 30.61 11.65 -3.33
N GLU A 10 30.19 11.30 -4.53
CA GLU A 10 29.08 10.38 -4.75
C GLU A 10 29.35 8.98 -4.17
N GLU A 11 30.54 8.45 -4.40
CA GLU A 11 30.94 7.18 -3.80
C GLU A 11 30.99 7.22 -2.27
N ARG A 12 31.51 8.32 -1.71
CA ARG A 12 31.51 8.53 -0.25
C ARG A 12 30.09 8.64 0.30
N LEU A 13 29.20 9.33 -0.39
CA LEU A 13 27.80 9.46 -0.03
C LEU A 13 27.12 8.09 -0.02
N ALA A 14 27.27 7.31 -1.08
CA ALA A 14 26.69 5.97 -1.19
C ALA A 14 27.16 5.04 -0.07
N ARG A 15 28.47 5.02 0.24
CA ARG A 15 29.02 4.25 1.37
C ARG A 15 28.44 4.70 2.72
N GLN A 16 28.32 6.01 2.92
CA GLN A 16 27.77 6.54 4.17
C GLN A 16 26.29 6.20 4.32
N GLN A 17 25.50 6.34 3.25
CA GLN A 17 24.09 5.92 3.24
C GLN A 17 23.95 4.43 3.58
N GLN A 18 24.70 3.55 2.91
CA GLN A 18 24.67 2.13 3.19
C GLN A 18 25.01 1.83 4.66
N ARG A 19 26.06 2.48 5.21
CA ARG A 19 26.46 2.32 6.61
C ARG A 19 25.34 2.73 7.59
N VAL A 20 24.69 3.88 7.34
CA VAL A 20 23.61 4.38 8.20
C VAL A 20 22.39 3.46 8.12
N TYR A 21 21.93 3.13 6.91
CA TYR A 21 20.71 2.35 6.72
C TYR A 21 20.84 0.89 7.11
N SER A 22 22.03 0.29 7.03
CA SER A 22 22.26 -1.09 7.48
C SER A 22 22.25 -1.25 9.01
N GLY A 23 22.51 -0.16 9.75
CA GLY A 23 22.60 -0.15 11.21
C GLY A 23 21.36 0.39 11.95
N LEU A 24 20.24 0.62 11.25
CA LEU A 24 19.04 1.19 11.86
C LEU A 24 18.41 0.27 12.91
N THR A 25 18.10 0.83 14.09
CA THR A 25 17.28 0.18 15.10
C THR A 25 15.82 0.06 14.63
N ALA A 26 15.04 -0.83 15.29
CA ALA A 26 13.60 -0.96 14.98
C ALA A 26 12.84 0.37 15.13
N TRP A 27 13.17 1.15 16.16
CA TRP A 27 12.57 2.48 16.36
C TRP A 27 12.90 3.46 15.22
N GLN A 28 14.15 3.50 14.77
CA GLN A 28 14.55 4.35 13.65
C GLN A 28 13.86 3.95 12.34
N ARG A 29 13.67 2.65 12.10
CA ARG A 29 12.88 2.15 10.96
C ARG A 29 11.43 2.61 11.05
N ALA A 30 10.80 2.54 12.24
CA ALA A 30 9.45 3.05 12.45
C ALA A 30 9.34 4.56 12.19
N GLN A 31 10.36 5.35 12.59
CA GLN A 31 10.40 6.78 12.31
C GLN A 31 10.51 7.07 10.80
N ILE A 32 11.31 6.30 10.06
CA ILE A 32 11.41 6.41 8.60
C ILE A 32 10.07 6.03 7.94
N ALA A 33 9.43 4.95 8.39
CA ALA A 33 8.12 4.53 7.90
C ALA A 33 7.03 5.60 8.10
N ARG A 34 7.20 6.49 9.06
CA ARG A 34 6.31 7.62 9.37
C ARG A 34 6.78 8.96 8.79
N HIS A 35 7.86 8.98 8.04
CA HIS A 35 8.41 10.23 7.54
C HIS A 35 7.44 10.89 6.53
N PRO A 36 7.06 12.19 6.71
CA PRO A 36 6.01 12.82 5.92
C PRO A 36 6.36 13.02 4.44
N LYS A 37 7.66 12.99 4.09
CA LYS A 37 8.14 13.17 2.71
C LYS A 37 8.39 11.86 1.96
N ARG A 38 8.14 10.69 2.58
CA ARG A 38 8.31 9.42 1.86
C ARG A 38 7.22 9.25 0.78
N PRO A 39 7.47 8.45 -0.25
CA PRO A 39 6.44 8.15 -1.24
C PRO A 39 5.29 7.34 -0.60
N HIS A 40 4.06 7.60 -1.04
CA HIS A 40 2.88 6.82 -0.75
C HIS A 40 2.48 5.97 -1.98
N THR A 41 1.42 5.17 -1.86
CA THR A 41 1.01 4.27 -2.94
C THR A 41 0.81 4.95 -4.28
N LEU A 42 0.08 6.07 -4.35
CA LEU A 42 -0.15 6.78 -5.61
C LEU A 42 1.12 7.40 -6.20
N ASP A 43 2.11 7.76 -5.39
CA ASP A 43 3.40 8.21 -5.91
C ASP A 43 4.13 7.05 -6.61
N LEU A 44 4.10 5.86 -5.99
CA LEU A 44 4.70 4.66 -6.58
C LEU A 44 3.94 4.18 -7.82
N VAL A 45 2.61 4.29 -7.83
CA VAL A 45 1.80 4.04 -9.03
C VAL A 45 2.30 4.91 -10.19
N ASN A 46 2.42 6.22 -9.97
CA ASN A 46 2.87 7.16 -11.00
C ASN A 46 4.32 6.96 -11.45
N LEU A 47 5.17 6.37 -10.59
CA LEU A 47 6.58 6.14 -10.89
C LEU A 47 6.85 4.80 -11.58
N LEU A 48 6.05 3.78 -11.28
CA LEU A 48 6.34 2.38 -11.62
C LEU A 48 5.36 1.78 -12.63
N LEU A 49 4.15 2.35 -12.75
CA LEU A 49 3.08 1.74 -13.52
C LEU A 49 2.65 2.62 -14.70
N GLU A 50 2.22 1.95 -15.77
CA GLU A 50 1.60 2.55 -16.95
C GLU A 50 0.11 2.19 -16.99
N ASP A 51 -0.69 2.93 -17.75
CA ASP A 51 -2.11 2.67 -18.03
C ASP A 51 -2.98 2.51 -16.76
N TRP A 52 -2.68 3.26 -15.70
CA TRP A 52 -3.39 3.17 -14.44
C TRP A 52 -4.87 3.54 -14.57
N VAL A 53 -5.74 2.60 -14.21
CA VAL A 53 -7.20 2.79 -14.13
C VAL A 53 -7.66 2.43 -12.73
N GLU A 54 -7.95 3.44 -11.90
CA GLU A 54 -8.46 3.24 -10.54
C GLU A 54 -9.90 2.73 -10.55
N LEU A 55 -10.19 1.72 -9.74
CA LEU A 55 -11.52 1.11 -9.59
C LEU A 55 -12.06 1.37 -8.19
N HIS A 56 -13.21 2.04 -8.12
CA HIS A 56 -13.81 2.51 -6.89
C HIS A 56 -14.94 1.62 -6.37
N GLY A 57 -15.19 1.71 -5.05
CA GLY A 57 -16.36 1.16 -4.38
C GLY A 57 -16.34 -0.35 -4.15
N ASP A 58 -17.04 -0.77 -3.09
CA ASP A 58 -17.12 -2.16 -2.66
C ASP A 58 -18.32 -2.94 -3.27
N ARG A 59 -19.21 -2.24 -3.98
CA ARG A 59 -20.46 -2.76 -4.55
C ARG A 59 -21.52 -3.18 -3.51
N VAL A 60 -21.33 -2.75 -2.25
CA VAL A 60 -22.23 -3.07 -1.13
C VAL A 60 -22.69 -1.82 -0.40
N PHE A 61 -21.72 -1.02 0.11
CA PHE A 61 -22.01 0.16 0.93
C PHE A 61 -21.44 1.45 0.33
N GLY A 62 -20.17 1.45 -0.07
CA GLY A 62 -19.54 2.69 -0.51
C GLY A 62 -18.12 2.52 -1.01
N ASP A 63 -17.39 3.63 -1.05
CA ASP A 63 -15.97 3.66 -1.35
C ASP A 63 -15.17 4.09 -0.12
N ASP A 64 -13.95 3.59 0.01
CA ASP A 64 -12.99 4.02 1.02
C ASP A 64 -11.69 4.48 0.38
N LYS A 65 -11.36 5.74 0.59
CA LYS A 65 -10.16 6.37 0.04
C LYS A 65 -8.86 5.97 0.75
N ALA A 66 -8.94 5.25 1.86
CA ALA A 66 -7.77 4.69 2.55
C ALA A 66 -7.18 3.49 1.79
N ILE A 67 -7.95 2.85 0.91
CA ILE A 67 -7.46 1.86 -0.06
C ILE A 67 -7.68 2.40 -1.46
N VAL A 68 -6.64 2.37 -2.26
CA VAL A 68 -6.68 2.60 -3.70
C VAL A 68 -6.38 1.29 -4.41
N GLY A 69 -6.97 1.08 -5.56
CA GLY A 69 -6.70 -0.13 -6.33
C GLY A 69 -7.27 -0.07 -7.73
N GLY A 70 -6.66 -0.79 -8.65
CA GLY A 70 -7.03 -0.73 -10.04
C GLY A 70 -6.20 -1.62 -10.94
N LEU A 71 -6.39 -1.41 -12.24
CA LEU A 71 -5.65 -2.08 -13.30
C LEU A 71 -4.48 -1.22 -13.73
N ALA A 72 -3.37 -1.86 -14.07
CA ALA A 72 -2.19 -1.17 -14.57
C ALA A 72 -1.33 -2.11 -15.41
N THR A 73 -0.30 -1.54 -16.04
CA THR A 73 0.78 -2.25 -16.70
C THR A 73 2.06 -2.05 -15.89
N PHE A 74 2.76 -3.11 -15.53
CA PHE A 74 4.06 -3.11 -14.87
C PHE A 74 5.07 -3.86 -15.71
N ASP A 75 6.07 -3.17 -16.23
CA ASP A 75 7.12 -3.74 -17.10
C ASP A 75 6.52 -4.53 -18.29
N GLY A 76 5.49 -3.97 -18.92
CA GLY A 76 4.78 -4.56 -20.05
C GLY A 76 3.73 -5.63 -19.68
N GLU A 77 3.64 -6.03 -18.40
CA GLU A 77 2.70 -7.06 -17.95
C GLU A 77 1.47 -6.44 -17.26
N PRO A 78 0.24 -6.82 -17.63
CA PRO A 78 -0.96 -6.32 -16.98
C PRO A 78 -1.11 -6.91 -15.57
N VAL A 79 -1.25 -6.03 -14.59
CA VAL A 79 -1.36 -6.35 -13.17
C VAL A 79 -2.57 -5.70 -12.52
N VAL A 80 -2.96 -6.21 -11.36
CA VAL A 80 -3.87 -5.51 -10.44
C VAL A 80 -3.04 -5.01 -9.27
N LEU A 81 -3.07 -3.70 -9.02
CA LEU A 81 -2.44 -3.10 -7.84
C LEU A 81 -3.51 -2.70 -6.83
N ILE A 82 -3.23 -2.95 -5.56
CA ILE A 82 -4.05 -2.55 -4.42
C ILE A 82 -3.11 -2.00 -3.36
N GLY A 83 -3.45 -0.88 -2.73
CA GLY A 83 -2.56 -0.33 -1.71
C GLY A 83 -3.25 0.60 -0.73
N HIS A 84 -2.69 0.68 0.47
CA HIS A 84 -3.08 1.69 1.43
C HIS A 84 -2.59 3.06 0.98
N GLN A 85 -3.42 4.07 1.14
CA GLN A 85 -3.09 5.45 0.79
C GLN A 85 -3.30 6.38 1.98
N LYS A 86 -2.26 7.06 2.39
CA LYS A 86 -2.28 8.16 3.37
C LYS A 86 -2.35 9.52 2.67
N GLY A 87 -2.76 10.54 3.39
CA GLY A 87 -2.74 11.92 2.91
C GLY A 87 -1.40 12.60 3.15
N ARG A 88 -1.17 13.69 2.43
CA ARG A 88 0.01 14.57 2.56
C ARG A 88 -0.20 15.68 3.58
N ASP A 89 -1.43 16.11 3.75
CA ASP A 89 -1.85 17.14 4.69
C ASP A 89 -2.99 16.65 5.59
N THR A 90 -3.42 17.49 6.52
CA THR A 90 -4.50 17.16 7.47
C THR A 90 -5.83 16.86 6.76
N ARG A 91 -6.17 17.60 5.72
CA ARG A 91 -7.42 17.43 4.97
C ARG A 91 -7.44 16.10 4.23
N GLU A 92 -6.35 15.78 3.55
CA GLU A 92 -6.21 14.49 2.87
C GLU A 92 -6.17 13.32 3.86
N ASN A 93 -5.47 13.47 4.99
CA ASN A 93 -5.44 12.44 6.02
C ASN A 93 -6.83 12.15 6.60
N ILE A 94 -7.64 13.18 6.85
CA ILE A 94 -9.05 13.00 7.26
C ILE A 94 -9.84 12.26 6.18
N ALA A 95 -9.71 12.66 4.91
CA ALA A 95 -10.42 12.04 3.80
C ALA A 95 -10.00 10.57 3.54
N ARG A 96 -8.81 10.17 3.98
CA ARG A 96 -8.25 8.82 3.86
C ARG A 96 -8.17 8.08 5.20
N ASN A 97 -8.92 8.54 6.21
CA ASN A 97 -8.98 7.94 7.55
C ASN A 97 -7.59 7.69 8.16
N PHE A 98 -6.61 8.56 7.90
CA PHE A 98 -5.20 8.42 8.31
C PHE A 98 -4.56 7.11 7.84
N GLY A 99 -5.00 6.56 6.71
CA GLY A 99 -4.56 5.27 6.19
C GLY A 99 -5.15 4.06 6.92
N MET A 100 -6.23 4.25 7.67
CA MET A 100 -6.96 3.19 8.38
C MET A 100 -8.24 2.83 7.59
N PRO A 101 -8.28 1.68 6.89
CA PRO A 101 -9.44 1.34 6.08
C PRO A 101 -10.67 0.97 6.91
N HIS A 102 -11.84 1.37 6.42
CA HIS A 102 -13.14 0.87 6.82
C HIS A 102 -13.45 -0.49 6.13
N PRO A 103 -14.51 -1.20 6.52
CA PRO A 103 -14.90 -2.48 5.91
C PRO A 103 -15.05 -2.41 4.38
N GLU A 104 -15.55 -1.29 3.86
CA GLU A 104 -15.72 -1.06 2.43
C GLU A 104 -14.40 -1.00 1.67
N GLY A 105 -13.31 -0.54 2.29
CA GLY A 105 -11.96 -0.61 1.72
C GLY A 105 -11.49 -2.05 1.55
N TYR A 106 -11.64 -2.87 2.58
CA TYR A 106 -11.30 -4.29 2.53
C TYR A 106 -12.16 -5.07 1.54
N ARG A 107 -13.47 -4.78 1.47
CA ARG A 107 -14.35 -5.40 0.45
C ARG A 107 -13.96 -4.99 -0.97
N LYS A 108 -13.56 -3.72 -1.17
CA LYS A 108 -13.01 -3.27 -2.45
C LYS A 108 -11.74 -4.03 -2.81
N ALA A 109 -10.79 -4.18 -1.87
CA ALA A 109 -9.58 -4.95 -2.07
C ALA A 109 -9.88 -6.40 -2.49
N LEU A 110 -10.74 -7.09 -1.75
CA LEU A 110 -11.15 -8.46 -2.10
C LEU A 110 -11.77 -8.54 -3.50
N ARG A 111 -12.65 -7.61 -3.83
CA ARG A 111 -13.28 -7.56 -5.17
C ARG A 111 -12.25 -7.44 -6.28
N LEU A 112 -11.21 -6.62 -6.08
CA LEU A 112 -10.13 -6.45 -7.05
C LEU A 112 -9.24 -7.70 -7.13
N MET A 113 -8.95 -8.35 -6.01
CA MET A 113 -8.21 -9.63 -5.98
C MET A 113 -8.98 -10.73 -6.74
N GLN A 114 -10.29 -10.82 -6.54
CA GLN A 114 -11.15 -11.75 -7.28
C GLN A 114 -11.21 -11.44 -8.77
N LEU A 115 -11.21 -10.15 -9.14
CA LEU A 115 -11.11 -9.72 -10.54
C LEU A 115 -9.78 -10.17 -11.16
N ALA A 116 -8.67 -9.95 -10.46
CA ALA A 116 -7.35 -10.39 -10.89
C ALA A 116 -7.31 -11.92 -11.10
N ALA A 117 -7.80 -12.68 -10.14
CA ALA A 117 -7.87 -14.14 -10.21
C ALA A 117 -8.71 -14.62 -11.41
N LYS A 118 -9.86 -13.97 -11.64
CA LYS A 118 -10.74 -14.30 -12.78
C LYS A 118 -10.05 -14.14 -14.13
N PHE A 119 -9.20 -13.12 -14.28
CA PHE A 119 -8.50 -12.83 -15.53
C PHE A 119 -7.05 -13.31 -15.54
N GLY A 120 -6.62 -14.08 -14.54
CA GLY A 120 -5.29 -14.65 -14.47
C GLY A 120 -4.18 -13.59 -14.34
N LYS A 121 -4.46 -12.43 -13.70
CA LYS A 121 -3.51 -11.34 -13.57
C LYS A 121 -2.80 -11.38 -12.22
N PRO A 122 -1.48 -11.14 -12.15
CA PRO A 122 -0.77 -10.98 -10.89
C PRO A 122 -1.32 -9.82 -10.05
N ILE A 123 -1.21 -9.95 -8.74
CA ILE A 123 -1.62 -8.93 -7.78
C ILE A 123 -0.37 -8.36 -7.10
N ILE A 124 -0.29 -7.03 -7.05
CA ILE A 124 0.72 -6.32 -6.26
C ILE A 124 -0.01 -5.59 -5.15
N THR A 125 0.42 -5.77 -3.89
CA THR A 125 -0.14 -5.03 -2.77
C THR A 125 0.89 -4.13 -2.13
N PHE A 126 0.54 -2.86 -1.87
CA PHE A 126 1.36 -1.90 -1.14
C PHE A 126 0.77 -1.67 0.26
N ILE A 127 1.52 -2.08 1.29
CA ILE A 127 1.08 -2.01 2.68
C ILE A 127 1.63 -0.76 3.34
N ASP A 128 0.72 0.11 3.80
CA ASP A 128 1.03 1.34 4.53
C ASP A 128 -0.13 1.78 5.43
N THR A 129 -0.34 1.06 6.52
CA THR A 129 -1.42 1.36 7.46
C THR A 129 -0.97 1.17 8.92
N PRO A 130 -1.41 2.03 9.85
CA PRO A 130 -1.25 1.76 11.28
C PRO A 130 -2.23 0.68 11.80
N GLY A 131 -3.28 0.34 11.02
CA GLY A 131 -4.29 -0.66 11.37
C GLY A 131 -5.62 -0.39 10.68
N ALA A 132 -6.60 -1.24 10.93
CA ALA A 132 -7.98 -1.05 10.49
C ALA A 132 -8.64 0.09 11.30
N TYR A 133 -9.62 0.78 10.72
CA TYR A 133 -10.34 1.85 11.40
C TYR A 133 -11.13 1.32 12.62
N PRO A 134 -10.91 1.86 13.84
CA PRO A 134 -11.44 1.29 15.08
C PRO A 134 -12.80 1.86 15.51
N GLY A 135 -13.52 2.55 14.63
CA GLY A 135 -14.78 3.21 14.98
C GLY A 135 -15.98 2.27 15.04
N ILE A 136 -16.98 2.62 15.84
CA ILE A 136 -18.24 1.86 16.02
C ILE A 136 -18.89 1.55 14.68
N GLY A 137 -19.02 2.52 13.78
CA GLY A 137 -19.61 2.31 12.47
C GLY A 137 -18.82 1.32 11.58
N ALA A 138 -17.53 1.13 11.80
CA ALA A 138 -16.76 0.10 11.13
C ALA A 138 -17.08 -1.29 11.72
N GLU A 139 -17.19 -1.40 13.03
CA GLU A 139 -17.58 -2.65 13.69
C GLU A 139 -18.99 -3.08 13.28
N GLU A 140 -19.96 -2.16 13.25
CA GLU A 140 -21.34 -2.41 12.80
C GLU A 140 -21.40 -2.91 11.36
N ARG A 141 -20.48 -2.46 10.48
CA ARG A 141 -20.38 -2.91 9.09
C ARG A 141 -19.46 -4.10 8.88
N GLY A 142 -19.02 -4.75 9.98
CA GLY A 142 -18.32 -6.02 9.97
C GLY A 142 -16.82 -5.93 9.71
N GLN A 143 -16.10 -5.01 10.36
CA GLN A 143 -14.65 -4.81 10.20
C GLN A 143 -13.85 -6.10 10.41
N ALA A 144 -14.02 -6.77 11.54
CA ALA A 144 -13.31 -8.02 11.83
C ALA A 144 -13.71 -9.16 10.87
N LEU A 145 -14.99 -9.22 10.51
CA LEU A 145 -15.52 -10.25 9.61
C LEU A 145 -14.91 -10.14 8.21
N ILE A 146 -14.81 -8.92 7.66
CA ILE A 146 -14.27 -8.75 6.31
C ILE A 146 -12.76 -9.01 6.26
N ILE A 147 -12.00 -8.62 7.29
CA ILE A 147 -10.58 -8.93 7.40
C ILE A 147 -10.37 -10.46 7.42
N ALA A 148 -11.12 -11.18 8.26
CA ALA A 148 -11.05 -12.63 8.32
C ALA A 148 -11.44 -13.28 6.98
N ARG A 149 -12.47 -12.76 6.32
CA ARG A 149 -12.88 -13.23 4.99
C ARG A 149 -11.80 -13.01 3.94
N ASN A 150 -11.16 -11.83 3.93
CA ASN A 150 -10.08 -11.55 3.00
C ASN A 150 -8.92 -12.54 3.15
N LEU A 151 -8.48 -12.81 4.39
CA LEU A 151 -7.44 -13.80 4.66
C LEU A 151 -7.81 -15.19 4.12
N MET A 152 -9.05 -15.63 4.36
CA MET A 152 -9.55 -16.90 3.84
C MET A 152 -9.60 -16.92 2.31
N GLU A 153 -10.11 -15.88 1.69
CA GLU A 153 -10.24 -15.81 0.22
C GLU A 153 -8.87 -15.69 -0.47
N MET A 154 -7.93 -14.91 0.09
CA MET A 154 -6.56 -14.82 -0.43
C MET A 154 -5.86 -16.17 -0.50
N SER A 155 -6.11 -17.08 0.47
CA SER A 155 -5.54 -18.43 0.45
C SER A 155 -6.05 -19.30 -0.72
N ARG A 156 -7.14 -18.90 -1.36
CA ARG A 156 -7.76 -19.61 -2.50
C ARG A 156 -7.44 -19.01 -3.85
N ILE A 157 -6.86 -17.81 -3.88
CA ILE A 157 -6.48 -17.10 -5.10
C ILE A 157 -5.33 -17.85 -5.78
N ARG A 158 -5.50 -18.13 -7.08
CA ARG A 158 -4.57 -18.93 -7.89
C ARG A 158 -3.69 -18.09 -8.81
N VAL A 159 -3.47 -16.83 -8.49
CA VAL A 159 -2.50 -15.96 -9.17
C VAL A 159 -1.45 -15.48 -8.16
N PRO A 160 -0.25 -15.11 -8.60
CA PRO A 160 0.77 -14.57 -7.71
C PRO A 160 0.26 -13.32 -6.97
N ILE A 161 0.51 -13.23 -5.66
CA ILE A 161 0.30 -12.05 -4.83
C ILE A 161 1.66 -11.63 -4.30
N ILE A 162 2.11 -10.44 -4.67
CA ILE A 162 3.37 -9.85 -4.21
C ILE A 162 3.04 -8.70 -3.27
N SER A 163 3.37 -8.86 -1.99
CA SER A 163 3.09 -7.85 -0.97
C SER A 163 4.36 -7.10 -0.60
N VAL A 164 4.31 -5.77 -0.68
CA VAL A 164 5.43 -4.87 -0.37
C VAL A 164 5.04 -3.92 0.75
N VAL A 165 5.74 -3.97 1.87
CA VAL A 165 5.55 -3.01 2.96
C VAL A 165 6.32 -1.74 2.60
N ILE A 166 5.60 -0.69 2.25
CA ILE A 166 6.16 0.60 1.82
C ILE A 166 6.22 1.64 2.96
N GLY A 167 5.59 1.34 4.08
CA GLY A 167 5.53 2.22 5.25
C GLY A 167 5.24 1.44 6.52
N GLU A 168 4.07 1.62 7.11
CA GLU A 168 3.63 0.89 8.30
C GLU A 168 2.86 -0.38 7.93
N GLY A 169 3.09 -1.46 8.67
CA GLY A 169 2.35 -2.72 8.54
C GLY A 169 1.67 -3.07 9.87
N GLY A 170 0.68 -2.30 10.28
CA GLY A 170 0.06 -2.41 11.59
C GLY A 170 -1.14 -3.35 11.64
N SER A 171 -1.15 -4.26 12.66
CA SER A 171 -2.34 -5.00 13.07
C SER A 171 -2.94 -5.91 11.99
N GLY A 172 -4.13 -6.44 12.24
CA GLY A 172 -4.95 -7.15 11.26
C GLY A 172 -5.33 -6.30 10.05
N GLY A 173 -5.28 -4.97 10.17
CA GLY A 173 -5.51 -4.05 9.07
C GLY A 173 -4.51 -4.15 7.92
N ALA A 174 -3.27 -4.53 8.22
CA ALA A 174 -2.26 -4.77 7.20
C ALA A 174 -2.31 -6.17 6.57
N LEU A 175 -3.03 -7.10 7.20
CA LEU A 175 -3.14 -8.49 6.76
C LEU A 175 -4.35 -8.75 5.87
N GLY A 176 -5.44 -7.99 6.08
CA GLY A 176 -6.71 -8.12 5.34
C GLY A 176 -6.77 -7.27 4.13
#